data_3acae83dec15e36128eecbe20906daae
#
_entry.id   3acae83dec15e36128eecbe20906daae
#
_cell.length_a   1.000
_cell.length_b   1.000
_cell.length_c   1.000
_cell.angle_alpha   90.00
_cell.angle_beta   90.00
_cell.angle_gamma   90.00
#
_symmetry.space_group_name_H-M   'P 1'
#
loop_
_entity.id
_entity.type
_entity.pdbx_description
1 polymer ?
#
loop_
_entity_poly.entity_id
_entity_poly.type
_entity_poly.pdbx_seq_one_letter_code
_entity_poly.pdbx_strand_id
1 'polypeptide(L)'
;MEARQLKLDRVAFFRFAGEKGFVDVPPSVLVLEATGRNANLLLLDEEGRILGVDRVITKEVNRYRELRPGLPYTPPPPYRKLDPRTLAEEDLRPLLGKPLKEVIRHVDGVGQELMRELARRAGLTPETPLDEAGLGRVYRALKTLVEDPSLRTELSEELRRRWAEEEKEALRRPLLEALDREIRTL
;
A
#
# COMPACT_ATOMS: atom_id res chain seq x y z
N MET A 1 -6.82 -16.50 -17.12
CA MET A 1 -6.84 -15.68 -15.89
C MET A 1 -6.35 -14.28 -16.22
N GLU A 2 -7.07 -13.26 -15.80
CA GLU A 2 -6.68 -11.85 -15.95
C GLU A 2 -6.54 -11.24 -14.55
N ALA A 3 -5.48 -10.47 -14.32
CA ALA A 3 -5.25 -9.78 -13.05
C ALA A 3 -5.24 -8.26 -13.24
N ARG A 4 -5.90 -7.53 -12.37
CA ARG A 4 -5.99 -6.06 -12.39
C ARG A 4 -5.87 -5.51 -10.97
N GLN A 5 -5.09 -4.45 -10.80
CA GLN A 5 -5.00 -3.68 -9.56
C GLN A 5 -5.93 -2.47 -9.61
N LEU A 6 -6.54 -2.11 -8.48
CA LEU A 6 -7.33 -0.89 -8.34
C LEU A 6 -6.38 0.31 -8.15
N LYS A 7 -6.06 1.04 -9.22
CA LYS A 7 -5.07 2.13 -9.20
C LYS A 7 -3.73 1.68 -8.61
N LEU A 8 -3.21 2.38 -7.60
CA LEU A 8 -2.06 1.99 -6.79
C LEU A 8 -2.47 1.51 -5.38
N ASP A 9 -3.76 1.25 -5.17
CA ASP A 9 -4.24 0.68 -3.92
C ASP A 9 -3.89 -0.81 -3.81
N ARG A 10 -3.88 -1.30 -2.59
CA ARG A 10 -3.62 -2.71 -2.26
C ARG A 10 -4.86 -3.57 -2.45
N VAL A 11 -5.56 -3.36 -3.58
CA VAL A 11 -6.73 -4.13 -3.99
C VAL A 11 -6.47 -4.71 -5.38
N ALA A 12 -6.53 -6.01 -5.49
CA ALA A 12 -6.32 -6.75 -6.73
C ALA A 12 -7.55 -7.58 -7.09
N PHE A 13 -7.85 -7.65 -8.37
CA PHE A 13 -8.93 -8.45 -8.95
C PHE A 13 -8.30 -9.53 -9.82
N PHE A 14 -8.71 -10.77 -9.62
CA PHE A 14 -8.33 -11.91 -10.43
C PHE A 14 -9.57 -12.48 -11.08
N ARG A 15 -9.70 -12.31 -12.41
CA ARG A 15 -10.82 -12.84 -13.18
C ARG A 15 -10.48 -14.24 -13.67
N PHE A 16 -11.36 -15.17 -13.38
CA PHE A 16 -11.33 -16.54 -13.89
C PHE A 16 -12.40 -16.68 -14.96
N ALA A 17 -12.02 -17.20 -16.12
CA ALA A 17 -12.99 -17.63 -17.11
C ALA A 17 -13.76 -18.83 -16.59
N GLY A 18 -15.04 -18.90 -16.88
CA GLY A 18 -15.82 -20.09 -16.62
C GLY A 18 -15.32 -21.27 -17.44
N GLU A 19 -15.64 -22.46 -17.03
CA GLU A 19 -15.34 -23.70 -17.75
C GLU A 19 -16.65 -24.43 -18.05
N LYS A 20 -16.82 -24.83 -19.31
CA LYS A 20 -17.95 -25.67 -19.73
C LYS A 20 -17.51 -27.13 -19.74
N GLY A 21 -18.22 -27.97 -19.00
CA GLY A 21 -17.90 -29.37 -18.89
C GLY A 21 -19.09 -30.18 -18.39
N PHE A 22 -18.83 -31.29 -17.75
CA PHE A 22 -19.88 -32.12 -17.11
C PHE A 22 -20.62 -31.33 -16.01
N VAL A 23 -19.92 -30.41 -15.37
CA VAL A 23 -20.49 -29.39 -14.50
C VAL A 23 -19.98 -28.05 -15.02
N ASP A 24 -20.91 -27.15 -15.38
CA ASP A 24 -20.58 -25.81 -15.82
C ASP A 24 -20.13 -24.98 -14.63
N VAL A 25 -18.92 -24.44 -14.69
CA VAL A 25 -18.37 -23.48 -13.72
C VAL A 25 -18.50 -22.08 -14.31
N PRO A 26 -19.31 -21.18 -13.72
CA PRO A 26 -19.45 -19.83 -14.24
C PRO A 26 -18.17 -19.02 -14.02
N PRO A 27 -17.93 -17.99 -14.85
CA PRO A 27 -16.87 -17.03 -14.60
C PRO A 27 -17.00 -16.39 -13.23
N SER A 28 -15.87 -16.09 -12.61
CA SER A 28 -15.84 -15.50 -11.28
C SER A 28 -14.66 -14.53 -11.12
N VAL A 29 -14.74 -13.67 -10.11
CA VAL A 29 -13.70 -12.71 -9.79
C VAL A 29 -13.31 -12.86 -8.33
N LEU A 30 -12.05 -13.17 -8.08
CA LEU A 30 -11.48 -13.13 -6.74
C LEU A 30 -10.94 -11.73 -6.47
N VAL A 31 -11.38 -11.10 -5.38
CA VAL A 31 -10.91 -9.79 -4.94
C VAL A 31 -10.06 -9.96 -3.70
N LEU A 32 -8.81 -9.50 -3.76
CA LEU A 32 -7.91 -9.43 -2.62
C LEU A 32 -7.77 -7.97 -2.18
N GLU A 33 -8.21 -7.67 -0.97
CA GLU A 33 -7.98 -6.39 -0.29
C GLU A 33 -6.85 -6.56 0.73
N ALA A 34 -5.61 -6.23 0.35
CA ALA A 34 -4.43 -6.34 1.22
C ALA A 34 -4.23 -5.06 2.07
N THR A 35 -5.28 -4.62 2.77
CA THR A 35 -5.35 -3.32 3.47
C THR A 35 -4.97 -3.40 4.96
N GLY A 36 -4.03 -4.27 5.31
CA GLY A 36 -3.55 -4.44 6.68
C GLY A 36 -4.61 -5.07 7.60
N ARG A 37 -4.94 -4.44 8.72
CA ARG A 37 -5.94 -4.95 9.67
C ARG A 37 -7.33 -5.16 9.07
N ASN A 38 -7.63 -4.49 7.96
CA ASN A 38 -8.89 -4.60 7.23
C ASN A 38 -8.75 -5.45 5.96
N ALA A 39 -7.70 -6.29 5.89
CA ALA A 39 -7.53 -7.21 4.77
C ALA A 39 -8.76 -8.12 4.63
N ASN A 40 -9.14 -8.41 3.39
CA ASN A 40 -10.29 -9.25 3.09
C ASN A 40 -10.10 -9.99 1.77
N LEU A 41 -10.79 -11.09 1.62
CA LEU A 41 -10.84 -11.88 0.41
C LEU A 41 -12.30 -12.11 0.04
N LEU A 42 -12.66 -11.82 -1.21
CA LEU A 42 -14.02 -11.95 -1.69
C LEU A 42 -14.05 -12.72 -3.00
N LEU A 43 -15.09 -13.53 -3.18
CA LEU A 43 -15.42 -14.15 -4.45
C LEU A 43 -16.68 -13.48 -5.00
N LEU A 44 -16.64 -13.03 -6.25
CA LEU A 44 -17.75 -12.37 -6.93
C LEU A 44 -18.20 -13.20 -8.12
N ASP A 45 -19.49 -13.09 -8.47
CA ASP A 45 -20.02 -13.55 -9.75
C ASP A 45 -19.69 -12.56 -10.90
N GLU A 46 -20.20 -12.84 -12.09
CA GLU A 46 -20.01 -12.00 -13.28
C GLU A 46 -20.64 -10.61 -13.15
N GLU A 47 -21.73 -10.48 -12.39
CA GLU A 47 -22.45 -9.24 -12.12
C GLU A 47 -21.81 -8.43 -10.97
N GLY A 48 -20.72 -8.94 -10.38
CA GLY A 48 -20.02 -8.30 -9.27
C GLY A 48 -20.72 -8.45 -7.92
N ARG A 49 -21.61 -9.45 -7.76
CA ARG A 49 -22.22 -9.78 -6.48
C ARG A 49 -21.31 -10.71 -5.68
N ILE A 50 -21.26 -10.49 -4.39
CA ILE A 50 -20.45 -11.28 -3.47
C ILE A 50 -21.06 -12.66 -3.32
N LEU A 51 -20.35 -13.70 -3.76
CA LEU A 51 -20.67 -15.10 -3.54
C LEU A 51 -20.16 -15.58 -2.17
N GLY A 52 -18.97 -15.12 -1.80
CA GLY A 52 -18.32 -15.44 -0.53
C GLY A 52 -17.37 -14.35 -0.10
N VAL A 53 -17.14 -14.24 1.19
CA VAL A 53 -16.26 -13.24 1.80
C VAL A 53 -15.60 -13.85 3.06
N ASP A 54 -14.32 -13.63 3.23
CA ASP A 54 -13.57 -14.07 4.41
C ASP A 54 -14.05 -13.35 5.69
N ARG A 55 -14.22 -12.02 5.59
CA ARG A 55 -14.69 -11.19 6.72
C ARG A 55 -15.93 -10.40 6.32
N VAL A 56 -17.06 -10.74 6.93
CA VAL A 56 -18.29 -9.97 6.77
C VAL A 56 -18.11 -8.59 7.38
N ILE A 57 -18.45 -7.55 6.63
CA ILE A 57 -18.46 -6.16 7.08
C ILE A 57 -19.90 -5.65 7.03
N THR A 58 -20.43 -5.33 8.19
CA THR A 58 -21.79 -4.77 8.33
C THR A 58 -21.74 -3.24 8.39
N LYS A 59 -22.90 -2.60 8.24
CA LYS A 59 -23.04 -1.13 8.33
C LYS A 59 -22.66 -0.56 9.70
N GLU A 60 -22.77 -1.37 10.75
CA GLU A 60 -22.34 -0.98 12.10
C GLU A 60 -20.82 -0.87 12.21
N VAL A 61 -20.09 -1.74 11.50
CA VAL A 61 -18.62 -1.75 11.46
C VAL A 61 -18.07 -0.72 10.47
N ASN A 62 -18.73 -0.57 9.33
CA ASN A 62 -18.30 0.37 8.29
C ASN A 62 -19.50 1.04 7.62
N ARG A 63 -19.72 2.33 7.91
CA ARG A 63 -20.85 3.11 7.37
C ARG A 63 -20.75 3.33 5.86
N TYR A 64 -19.56 3.24 5.27
CA TYR A 64 -19.35 3.50 3.85
C TYR A 64 -19.78 2.32 2.98
N ARG A 65 -19.47 1.08 3.41
CA ARG A 65 -19.75 -0.12 2.63
C ARG A 65 -20.09 -1.31 3.51
N GLU A 66 -20.91 -2.17 2.96
CA GLU A 66 -21.27 -3.46 3.53
C GLU A 66 -20.73 -4.58 2.63
N LEU A 67 -20.06 -5.57 3.19
CA LEU A 67 -19.52 -6.72 2.46
C LEU A 67 -20.08 -8.00 3.07
N ARG A 68 -21.08 -8.57 2.41
CA ARG A 68 -21.66 -9.88 2.75
C ARG A 68 -22.21 -10.56 1.49
N PRO A 69 -22.35 -11.90 1.50
CA PRO A 69 -22.91 -12.62 0.36
C PRO A 69 -24.25 -12.06 -0.09
N GLY A 70 -24.46 -12.03 -1.40
CA GLY A 70 -25.65 -11.54 -2.07
C GLY A 70 -25.65 -10.03 -2.37
N LEU A 71 -24.79 -9.22 -1.75
CA LEU A 71 -24.69 -7.80 -2.06
C LEU A 71 -23.71 -7.52 -3.21
N PRO A 72 -23.88 -6.42 -3.95
CA PRO A 72 -22.89 -5.96 -4.90
C PRO A 72 -21.60 -5.55 -4.16
N TYR A 73 -20.46 -5.90 -4.73
CA TYR A 73 -19.18 -5.48 -4.18
C TYR A 73 -18.97 -3.97 -4.33
N THR A 74 -18.67 -3.33 -3.23
CA THR A 74 -18.26 -1.93 -3.18
C THR A 74 -16.80 -1.85 -2.78
N PRO A 75 -15.89 -1.31 -3.63
CA PRO A 75 -14.49 -1.15 -3.28
C PRO A 75 -14.29 -0.18 -2.11
N PRO A 76 -13.10 -0.15 -1.50
CA PRO A 76 -12.76 0.86 -0.51
C PRO A 76 -13.02 2.28 -1.02
N PRO A 77 -13.31 3.26 -0.12
CA PRO A 77 -13.63 4.61 -0.54
C PRO A 77 -12.50 5.20 -1.39
N PRO A 78 -12.82 5.92 -2.48
CA PRO A 78 -11.83 6.60 -3.28
C PRO A 78 -11.14 7.68 -2.44
N TYR A 79 -9.82 7.71 -2.48
CA TYR A 79 -9.03 8.80 -1.89
C TYR A 79 -8.57 9.76 -2.99
N ARG A 80 -8.45 11.05 -2.63
CA ARG A 80 -8.10 12.13 -3.55
C ARG A 80 -6.58 12.33 -3.62
N LYS A 81 -5.83 11.25 -3.77
CA LYS A 81 -4.39 11.34 -3.95
C LYS A 81 -4.04 11.45 -5.43
N LEU A 82 -2.98 12.20 -5.71
CA LEU A 82 -2.43 12.40 -7.04
C LEU A 82 -1.74 11.11 -7.51
N ASP A 83 -1.97 10.72 -8.75
CA ASP A 83 -1.26 9.59 -9.35
C ASP A 83 0.17 10.04 -9.73
N PRO A 84 1.23 9.45 -9.14
CA PRO A 84 2.60 9.86 -9.40
C PRO A 84 3.05 9.64 -10.84
N ARG A 85 2.33 8.81 -11.61
CA ARG A 85 2.63 8.52 -13.01
C ARG A 85 2.23 9.68 -13.94
N THR A 86 1.20 10.42 -13.57
CA THR A 86 0.60 11.47 -14.41
C THR A 86 0.71 12.87 -13.82
N LEU A 87 1.10 12.98 -12.53
CA LEU A 87 1.17 14.28 -11.86
C LEU A 87 2.22 15.21 -12.51
N ALA A 88 1.93 16.48 -12.58
CA ALA A 88 2.84 17.55 -12.94
C ALA A 88 3.45 18.22 -11.68
N GLU A 89 4.51 19.02 -11.86
CA GLU A 89 5.16 19.72 -10.74
C GLU A 89 4.19 20.69 -10.05
N GLU A 90 3.34 21.34 -10.82
CA GLU A 90 2.33 22.29 -10.35
C GLU A 90 1.31 21.64 -9.39
N ASP A 91 1.04 20.36 -9.57
CA ASP A 91 0.11 19.59 -8.71
C ASP A 91 0.63 19.45 -7.28
N LEU A 92 1.94 19.61 -7.07
CA LEU A 92 2.57 19.56 -5.75
C LEU A 92 2.59 20.95 -5.05
N ARG A 93 2.22 22.04 -5.71
CA ARG A 93 2.18 23.39 -5.10
C ARG A 93 1.40 23.49 -3.80
N PRO A 94 0.32 22.75 -3.56
CA PRO A 94 -0.36 22.73 -2.26
C PRO A 94 0.54 22.27 -1.08
N LEU A 95 1.73 21.73 -1.38
CA LEU A 95 2.74 21.34 -0.38
C LEU A 95 3.73 22.45 -0.03
N LEU A 96 3.73 23.58 -0.74
CA LEU A 96 4.60 24.72 -0.43
C LEU A 96 4.38 25.20 1.01
N GLY A 97 5.46 25.41 1.72
CA GLY A 97 5.46 25.79 3.14
C GLY A 97 5.14 24.67 4.12
N LYS A 98 4.75 23.48 3.62
CA LYS A 98 4.47 22.31 4.46
C LYS A 98 5.69 21.41 4.56
N PRO A 99 5.82 20.62 5.66
CA PRO A 99 6.86 19.61 5.79
C PRO A 99 6.77 18.57 4.66
N LEU A 100 7.93 18.14 4.14
CA LEU A 100 7.99 17.15 3.05
C LEU A 100 7.17 15.89 3.34
N LYS A 101 7.09 15.45 4.60
CA LYS A 101 6.30 14.27 5.01
C LYS A 101 4.82 14.34 4.61
N GLU A 102 4.27 15.53 4.37
CA GLU A 102 2.89 15.69 3.90
C GLU A 102 2.66 15.09 2.50
N VAL A 103 3.72 14.83 1.72
CA VAL A 103 3.63 14.13 0.42
C VAL A 103 2.88 12.80 0.53
N ILE A 104 3.00 12.09 1.68
CA ILE A 104 2.31 10.83 1.94
C ILE A 104 0.79 10.97 1.81
N ARG A 105 0.25 12.12 2.17
CA ARG A 105 -1.19 12.40 2.12
C ARG A 105 -1.67 12.84 0.75
N HIS A 106 -0.76 13.37 -0.08
CA HIS A 106 -1.08 14.00 -1.36
C HIS A 106 -0.81 13.11 -2.56
N VAL A 107 0.20 12.23 -2.48
CA VAL A 107 0.61 11.39 -3.61
C VAL A 107 0.32 9.92 -3.31
N ASP A 108 -0.31 9.25 -4.27
CA ASP A 108 -0.64 7.84 -4.16
C ASP A 108 0.62 6.96 -4.24
N GLY A 109 0.60 5.83 -3.54
CA GLY A 109 1.72 4.92 -3.48
C GLY A 109 2.91 5.39 -2.63
N VAL A 110 2.94 6.64 -2.14
CA VAL A 110 4.01 7.14 -1.28
C VAL A 110 3.72 6.80 0.18
N GLY A 111 4.42 5.79 0.69
CA GLY A 111 4.46 5.45 2.12
C GLY A 111 5.65 6.09 2.84
N GLN A 112 5.84 5.74 4.11
CA GLN A 112 6.92 6.30 4.95
C GLN A 112 8.31 6.08 4.35
N GLU A 113 8.59 4.87 3.87
CA GLU A 113 9.91 4.51 3.33
C GLU A 113 10.21 5.26 2.03
N LEU A 114 9.22 5.30 1.11
CA LEU A 114 9.41 6.05 -0.14
C LEU A 114 9.54 7.55 0.13
N MET A 115 8.82 8.10 1.10
CA MET A 115 8.97 9.49 1.52
C MET A 115 10.38 9.78 2.05
N ARG A 116 10.96 8.87 2.85
CA ARG A 116 12.35 9.02 3.33
C ARG A 116 13.35 8.97 2.17
N GLU A 117 13.13 8.09 1.21
CA GLU A 117 13.95 8.00 0.01
C GLU A 117 13.84 9.27 -0.86
N LEU A 118 12.63 9.83 -1.01
CA LEU A 118 12.43 11.11 -1.68
C LEU A 118 13.18 12.25 -0.96
N ALA A 119 13.12 12.28 0.37
CA ALA A 119 13.86 13.25 1.18
C ALA A 119 15.37 13.13 0.94
N ARG A 120 15.93 11.93 1.01
CA ARG A 120 17.34 11.63 0.76
C ARG A 120 17.78 12.11 -0.64
N ARG A 121 17.02 11.75 -1.69
CA ARG A 121 17.32 12.15 -3.08
C ARG A 121 17.20 13.65 -3.30
N ALA A 122 16.26 14.29 -2.65
CA ALA A 122 16.07 15.74 -2.72
C ALA A 122 17.08 16.52 -1.86
N GLY A 123 17.91 15.88 -1.05
CA GLY A 123 18.80 16.52 -0.10
C GLY A 123 18.05 17.28 1.01
N LEU A 124 16.94 16.70 1.49
CA LEU A 124 16.04 17.26 2.48
C LEU A 124 15.82 16.27 3.64
N THR A 125 15.15 16.74 4.69
CA THR A 125 14.63 15.90 5.76
C THR A 125 13.10 15.82 5.67
N PRO A 126 12.45 14.80 6.28
CA PRO A 126 11.00 14.71 6.32
C PRO A 126 10.30 15.93 6.91
N GLU A 127 10.97 16.63 7.82
CA GLU A 127 10.44 17.80 8.53
C GLU A 127 10.72 19.12 7.80
N THR A 128 11.55 19.11 6.73
CA THR A 128 11.90 20.32 5.99
C THR A 128 10.66 20.92 5.32
N PRO A 129 10.30 22.19 5.60
CA PRO A 129 9.28 22.90 4.85
C PRO A 129 9.71 23.05 3.39
N LEU A 130 8.82 22.76 2.45
CA LEU A 130 9.11 22.82 1.02
C LEU A 130 9.03 24.27 0.52
N ASP A 131 10.13 24.76 -0.02
CA ASP A 131 10.18 25.93 -0.90
C ASP A 131 10.05 25.48 -2.37
N GLU A 132 9.98 26.41 -3.32
CA GLU A 132 9.89 26.11 -4.75
C GLU A 132 11.03 25.19 -5.23
N ALA A 133 12.27 25.46 -4.78
CA ALA A 133 13.43 24.66 -5.15
C ALA A 133 13.38 23.25 -4.57
N GLY A 134 12.96 23.11 -3.31
CA GLY A 134 12.76 21.84 -2.63
C GLY A 134 11.66 21.02 -3.29
N LEU A 135 10.55 21.65 -3.63
CA LEU A 135 9.43 21.02 -4.34
C LEU A 135 9.88 20.48 -5.69
N GLY A 136 10.62 21.26 -6.49
CA GLY A 136 11.16 20.81 -7.75
C GLY A 136 12.13 19.61 -7.61
N ARG A 137 12.95 19.58 -6.55
CA ARG A 137 13.82 18.41 -6.28
C ARG A 137 13.02 17.17 -5.92
N VAL A 138 11.99 17.31 -5.08
CA VAL A 138 11.08 16.20 -4.70
C VAL A 138 10.34 15.67 -5.92
N TYR A 139 9.83 16.56 -6.78
CA TYR A 139 9.17 16.18 -8.02
C TYR A 139 10.09 15.37 -8.93
N ARG A 140 11.31 15.84 -9.19
CA ARG A 140 12.29 15.11 -10.02
C ARG A 140 12.65 13.76 -9.42
N ALA A 141 12.86 13.68 -8.11
CA ALA A 141 13.13 12.42 -7.43
C ALA A 141 11.96 11.44 -7.56
N LEU A 142 10.72 11.90 -7.43
CA LEU A 142 9.52 11.11 -7.59
C LEU A 142 9.39 10.59 -9.03
N LYS A 143 9.58 11.45 -10.03
CA LYS A 143 9.53 11.05 -11.44
C LYS A 143 10.58 10.01 -11.77
N THR A 144 11.81 10.18 -11.33
CA THR A 144 12.88 9.20 -11.52
C THR A 144 12.50 7.83 -10.97
N LEU A 145 11.94 7.77 -9.75
CA LEU A 145 11.50 6.51 -9.14
C LEU A 145 10.30 5.86 -9.84
N VAL A 146 9.44 6.68 -10.47
CA VAL A 146 8.29 6.16 -11.24
C VAL A 146 8.73 5.62 -12.60
N GLU A 147 9.65 6.31 -13.28
CA GLU A 147 10.10 6.01 -14.64
C GLU A 147 11.11 4.87 -14.68
N ASP A 148 11.92 4.71 -13.62
CA ASP A 148 12.91 3.65 -13.54
C ASP A 148 12.48 2.51 -12.59
N PRO A 149 11.98 1.38 -13.13
CA PRO A 149 11.60 0.22 -12.32
C PRO A 149 12.75 -0.42 -11.54
N SER A 150 14.00 -0.31 -12.02
CA SER A 150 15.17 -0.91 -11.37
C SER A 150 15.43 -0.27 -10.01
N LEU A 151 15.31 1.05 -9.91
CA LEU A 151 15.46 1.80 -8.65
C LEU A 151 14.42 1.38 -7.60
N ARG A 152 13.22 1.01 -8.02
CA ARG A 152 12.18 0.50 -7.12
C ARG A 152 12.51 -0.91 -6.61
N THR A 153 13.11 -1.73 -7.45
CA THR A 153 13.55 -3.07 -7.07
C THR A 153 14.68 -3.01 -6.06
N GLU A 154 15.71 -2.19 -6.31
CA GLU A 154 16.81 -1.96 -5.40
C GLU A 154 16.34 -1.47 -4.02
N LEU A 155 15.46 -0.47 -4.00
CA LEU A 155 14.86 0.03 -2.77
C LEU A 155 14.08 -1.06 -2.03
N SER A 156 13.32 -1.88 -2.75
CA SER A 156 12.55 -2.98 -2.16
C SER A 156 13.46 -4.04 -1.54
N GLU A 157 14.59 -4.37 -2.17
CA GLU A 157 15.56 -5.32 -1.65
C GLU A 157 16.29 -4.78 -0.42
N GLU A 158 16.68 -3.51 -0.43
CA GLU A 158 17.26 -2.84 0.72
C GLU A 158 16.30 -2.84 1.92
N LEU A 159 15.04 -2.51 1.70
CA LEU A 159 13.99 -2.55 2.73
C LEU A 159 13.80 -3.95 3.31
N ARG A 160 13.77 -4.98 2.47
CA ARG A 160 13.68 -6.38 2.95
C ARG A 160 14.86 -6.78 3.83
N ARG A 161 16.08 -6.37 3.46
CA ARG A 161 17.29 -6.63 4.28
C ARG A 161 17.18 -5.92 5.64
N ARG A 162 16.79 -4.65 5.65
CA ARG A 162 16.62 -3.87 6.89
C ARG A 162 15.58 -4.51 7.80
N TRP A 163 14.41 -4.85 7.27
CA TRP A 163 13.36 -5.50 8.07
C TRP A 163 13.79 -6.86 8.62
N ALA A 164 14.53 -7.65 7.84
CA ALA A 164 15.08 -8.91 8.34
C ALA A 164 16.08 -8.71 9.49
N GLU A 165 16.89 -7.67 9.44
CA GLU A 165 17.80 -7.32 10.54
C GLU A 165 17.06 -6.79 11.77
N GLU A 166 16.07 -5.93 11.59
CA GLU A 166 15.22 -5.42 12.67
C GLU A 166 14.44 -6.56 13.36
N GLU A 167 13.92 -7.52 12.59
CA GLU A 167 13.26 -8.71 13.14
C GLU A 167 14.20 -9.58 13.96
N LYS A 168 15.41 -9.84 13.43
CA LYS A 168 16.45 -10.58 14.18
C LYS A 168 16.81 -9.88 15.48
N GLU A 169 17.00 -8.57 15.45
CA GLU A 169 17.33 -7.78 16.65
C GLU A 169 16.17 -7.78 17.66
N ALA A 170 14.94 -7.66 17.20
CA ALA A 170 13.76 -7.73 18.03
C ALA A 170 13.60 -9.09 18.74
N LEU A 171 13.98 -10.19 18.08
CA LEU A 171 14.01 -11.53 18.68
C LEU A 171 15.18 -11.72 19.64
N ARG A 172 16.33 -11.15 19.33
CA ARG A 172 17.58 -11.30 20.11
C ARG A 172 17.52 -10.50 21.44
N ARG A 173 16.97 -9.30 21.41
CA ARG A 173 16.94 -8.39 22.55
C ARG A 173 16.32 -8.98 23.82
N PRO A 174 15.13 -9.60 23.81
CA PRO A 174 14.53 -10.20 24.99
C PRO A 174 15.36 -11.35 25.56
N LEU A 175 16.05 -12.12 24.70
CA LEU A 175 16.92 -13.22 25.11
C LEU A 175 18.16 -12.72 25.83
N LEU A 176 18.80 -11.66 25.33
CA LEU A 176 19.96 -11.04 25.99
C LEU A 176 19.56 -10.42 27.35
N GLU A 177 18.42 -9.74 27.42
CA GLU A 177 17.92 -9.17 28.66
C GLU A 177 17.55 -10.22 29.70
N ALA A 178 17.06 -11.40 29.28
CA ALA A 178 16.81 -12.53 30.17
C ALA A 178 18.14 -13.13 30.69
N LEU A 179 19.11 -13.31 29.82
CA LEU A 179 20.44 -13.82 30.17
C LEU A 179 21.15 -12.89 31.15
N ASP A 180 21.14 -11.59 30.90
CA ASP A 180 21.73 -10.59 31.79
C ASP A 180 21.08 -10.57 33.19
N ARG A 181 19.78 -10.83 33.29
CA ARG A 181 19.08 -10.96 34.57
C ARG A 181 19.53 -12.19 35.32
N GLU A 182 19.69 -13.32 34.67
CA GLU A 182 20.16 -14.55 35.31
C GLU A 182 21.62 -14.43 35.83
N ILE A 183 22.49 -13.83 35.00
CA ILE A 183 23.90 -13.60 35.37
C ILE A 183 24.00 -12.70 36.64
N ARG A 184 23.13 -11.69 36.78
CA ARG A 184 23.15 -10.80 37.95
C ARG A 184 22.58 -11.42 39.22
N THR A 185 21.92 -12.56 39.11
CA THR A 185 21.34 -13.30 40.27
C THR A 185 22.23 -14.44 40.74
N LEU A 186 23.33 -14.69 40.08
CA LEU A 186 24.40 -15.59 40.46
C LEU A 186 25.49 -14.84 41.25
#